data_d28c195384a716c9b995b3a3ae983bb4
#
_entry.id   d28c195384a716c9b995b3a3ae983bb4
#
_cell.length_a   1.000
_cell.length_b   1.000
_cell.length_c   1.000
_cell.angle_alpha   90.00
_cell.angle_beta   90.00
_cell.angle_gamma   90.00
#
_symmetry.space_group_name_H-M   'P 1'
#
loop_
_entity.id
_entity.type
_entity.pdbx_description
1 polymer ?
#
loop_
_entity_poly.entity_id
_entity_poly.type
_entity_poly.pdbx_seq_one_letter_code
_entity_poly.pdbx_strand_id
1 'polypeptide(L)'
;ASDYFLGGRKLSPLVAAISAAASDMSGWILLGLPGYAYLAGLEAAWITIGLTIGVAANWVLVAKRLRIYTAMLDDAVTIPAYLQRRFQDSKVWLKSIAAISILLFFLFYVASGLIAGGKLFNVVFGLDYYIAVFVGVILILFYTLFGGFLAVSWTDVFQGTLMLIALVAVPILVTSNLGGVLAVAADIDATNPELLNMFTDAAGEPLGWLTIVGLLGWGF
;
A
#
# COMPACT_ATOMS: atom_id res chain seq x y z
N ALA A 1 19.17 -14.68 12.97
CA ALA A 1 18.70 -13.36 12.50
C ALA A 1 18.02 -13.47 11.12
N SER A 2 18.63 -14.12 10.12
CA SER A 2 18.04 -14.25 8.78
C SER A 2 16.71 -15.00 8.76
N ASP A 3 16.52 -16.01 9.58
CA ASP A 3 15.25 -16.74 9.65
C ASP A 3 14.13 -15.87 10.22
N TYR A 4 14.42 -15.07 11.24
CA TYR A 4 13.44 -14.18 11.85
C TYR A 4 13.05 -12.99 10.94
N PHE A 5 14.06 -12.34 10.30
CA PHE A 5 13.84 -11.12 9.52
C PHE A 5 13.53 -11.37 8.04
N LEU A 6 13.88 -12.52 7.48
CA LEU A 6 13.73 -12.85 6.07
C LEU A 6 12.96 -14.16 5.83
N GLY A 7 12.41 -14.79 6.90
CA GLY A 7 11.76 -16.10 6.79
C GLY A 7 12.64 -17.17 6.19
N GLY A 8 13.97 -17.11 6.43
CA GLY A 8 14.95 -18.02 5.82
C GLY A 8 14.97 -17.95 4.30
N ARG A 9 14.38 -16.91 3.68
CA ARG A 9 14.23 -16.76 2.21
C ARG A 9 13.48 -17.92 1.54
N LYS A 10 12.56 -18.57 2.29
CA LYS A 10 11.81 -19.76 1.84
C LYS A 10 10.39 -19.46 1.39
N LEU A 11 9.99 -18.18 1.35
CA LEU A 11 8.66 -17.80 0.88
C LEU A 11 8.45 -18.18 -0.58
N SER A 12 7.29 -18.76 -0.88
CA SER A 12 6.89 -18.98 -2.26
C SER A 12 6.64 -17.65 -3.00
N PRO A 13 6.78 -17.61 -4.33
CA PRO A 13 6.53 -16.38 -5.09
C PRO A 13 5.15 -15.78 -4.85
N LEU A 14 4.12 -16.62 -4.73
CA LEU A 14 2.74 -16.18 -4.47
C LEU A 14 2.61 -15.53 -3.09
N VAL A 15 3.15 -16.16 -2.04
CA VAL A 15 3.14 -15.61 -0.67
C VAL A 15 3.89 -14.29 -0.63
N ALA A 16 5.07 -14.22 -1.27
CA ALA A 16 5.85 -13.00 -1.32
C ALA A 16 5.11 -11.87 -2.05
N ALA A 17 4.43 -12.17 -3.16
CA ALA A 17 3.68 -11.18 -3.93
C ALA A 17 2.46 -10.64 -3.15
N ILE A 18 1.66 -11.53 -2.54
CA ILE A 18 0.49 -11.12 -1.76
C ILE A 18 0.91 -10.36 -0.50
N SER A 19 1.94 -10.83 0.23
CA SER A 19 2.44 -10.14 1.42
C SER A 19 3.00 -8.76 1.07
N ALA A 20 3.76 -8.63 -0.03
CA ALA A 20 4.26 -7.34 -0.47
C ALA A 20 3.11 -6.38 -0.82
N ALA A 21 2.10 -6.84 -1.57
CA ALA A 21 0.94 -6.04 -1.92
C ALA A 21 0.13 -5.63 -0.68
N ALA A 22 -0.11 -6.56 0.25
CA ALA A 22 -0.83 -6.28 1.49
C ALA A 22 -0.09 -5.29 2.40
N SER A 23 1.24 -5.40 2.49
CA SER A 23 2.08 -4.49 3.26
C SER A 23 2.18 -3.09 2.67
N ASP A 24 1.99 -2.94 1.36
CA ASP A 24 1.99 -1.66 0.66
C ASP A 24 0.65 -0.90 0.83
N MET A 25 -0.42 -1.61 1.17
CA MET A 25 -1.72 -1.00 1.46
C MET A 25 -1.67 -0.19 2.75
N SER A 26 -1.98 1.10 2.64
CA SER A 26 -1.93 2.06 3.75
C SER A 26 -3.31 2.57 4.12
N GLY A 27 -3.39 3.34 5.23
CA GLY A 27 -4.59 4.09 5.57
C GLY A 27 -5.04 5.06 4.48
N TRP A 28 -4.11 5.52 3.63
CA TRP A 28 -4.43 6.35 2.48
C TRP A 28 -5.22 5.59 1.40
N ILE A 29 -4.83 4.37 1.08
CA ILE A 29 -5.58 3.52 0.12
C ILE A 29 -6.96 3.17 0.67
N LEU A 30 -7.08 2.98 1.99
CA LEU A 30 -8.35 2.63 2.62
C LEU A 30 -9.34 3.81 2.69
N LEU A 31 -8.87 5.01 2.98
CA LEU A 31 -9.71 6.18 3.25
C LEU A 31 -9.48 7.32 2.25
N GLY A 32 -8.23 7.61 1.93
CA GLY A 32 -7.86 8.75 1.10
C GLY A 32 -8.20 8.56 -0.37
N LEU A 33 -7.81 7.44 -0.96
CA LEU A 33 -8.07 7.16 -2.38
C LEU A 33 -9.57 7.04 -2.70
N PRO A 34 -10.40 6.32 -1.92
CA PRO A 34 -11.85 6.35 -2.14
C PRO A 34 -12.46 7.75 -1.96
N GLY A 35 -11.99 8.51 -0.96
CA GLY A 35 -12.43 9.89 -0.77
C GLY A 35 -12.02 10.80 -1.93
N TYR A 36 -10.82 10.64 -2.45
CA TYR A 36 -10.38 11.36 -3.64
C TYR A 36 -11.21 10.97 -4.88
N ALA A 37 -11.43 9.67 -5.10
CA ALA A 37 -12.25 9.19 -6.21
C ALA A 37 -13.71 9.68 -6.12
N TYR A 38 -14.25 9.82 -4.91
CA TYR A 38 -15.58 10.40 -4.70
C TYR A 38 -15.66 11.86 -5.13
N LEU A 39 -14.60 12.66 -4.91
CA LEU A 39 -14.55 14.07 -5.26
C LEU A 39 -14.12 14.34 -6.71
N ALA A 40 -13.15 13.57 -7.21
CA ALA A 40 -12.49 13.79 -8.49
C ALA A 40 -12.97 12.83 -9.60
N GLY A 41 -13.79 11.82 -9.26
CA GLY A 41 -14.30 10.86 -10.23
C GLY A 41 -13.20 10.02 -10.89
N LEU A 42 -13.32 9.82 -12.20
CA LEU A 42 -12.39 9.00 -13.00
C LEU A 42 -10.98 9.61 -13.15
N GLU A 43 -10.76 10.85 -12.80
CA GLU A 43 -9.41 11.42 -12.66
C GLU A 43 -8.53 10.55 -11.75
N ALA A 44 -9.10 9.99 -10.66
CA ALA A 44 -8.43 9.10 -9.74
C ALA A 44 -7.87 7.83 -10.40
N ALA A 45 -8.36 7.44 -11.58
CA ALA A 45 -7.86 6.30 -12.33
C ALA A 45 -6.38 6.45 -12.72
N TRP A 46 -5.88 7.66 -12.91
CA TRP A 46 -4.46 7.89 -13.22
C TRP A 46 -3.55 7.40 -12.09
N ILE A 47 -3.97 7.55 -10.83
CA ILE A 47 -3.23 7.01 -9.67
C ILE A 47 -3.17 5.49 -9.75
N THR A 48 -4.31 4.84 -10.02
CA THR A 48 -4.38 3.37 -10.14
C THR A 48 -3.52 2.84 -11.27
N ILE A 49 -3.53 3.53 -12.42
CA ILE A 49 -2.67 3.19 -13.57
C ILE A 49 -1.19 3.31 -13.17
N GLY A 50 -0.82 4.42 -12.53
CA GLY A 50 0.54 4.66 -12.06
C GLY A 50 1.00 3.59 -11.07
N LEU A 51 0.20 3.28 -10.06
CA LEU A 51 0.49 2.21 -9.08
C LEU A 51 0.67 0.85 -9.77
N THR A 52 -0.18 0.51 -10.72
CA THR A 52 -0.08 -0.77 -11.45
C THR A 52 1.22 -0.86 -12.25
N ILE A 53 1.55 0.19 -12.99
CA ILE A 53 2.80 0.25 -13.79
C ILE A 53 4.02 0.24 -12.87
N GLY A 54 4.01 1.04 -11.78
CA GLY A 54 5.12 1.15 -10.84
C GLY A 54 5.41 -0.17 -10.12
N VAL A 55 4.38 -0.86 -9.63
CA VAL A 55 4.54 -2.19 -9.01
C VAL A 55 5.11 -3.18 -10.02
N ALA A 56 4.58 -3.24 -11.24
CA ALA A 56 5.09 -4.13 -12.29
C ALA A 56 6.56 -3.81 -12.61
N ALA A 57 6.90 -2.52 -12.78
CA ALA A 57 8.26 -2.07 -13.04
C ALA A 57 9.20 -2.42 -11.88
N ASN A 58 8.78 -2.23 -10.62
CA ASN A 58 9.56 -2.59 -9.46
C ASN A 58 9.90 -4.09 -9.43
N TRP A 59 8.94 -4.97 -9.69
CA TRP A 59 9.19 -6.42 -9.73
C TRP A 59 10.14 -6.83 -10.84
N VAL A 60 10.01 -6.23 -12.02
CA VAL A 60 10.84 -6.59 -13.19
C VAL A 60 12.23 -5.96 -13.11
N LEU A 61 12.33 -4.69 -12.73
CA LEU A 61 13.57 -3.92 -12.84
C LEU A 61 14.39 -3.91 -11.55
N VAL A 62 13.73 -3.87 -10.38
CA VAL A 62 14.39 -3.64 -9.08
C VAL A 62 14.51 -4.92 -8.26
N ALA A 63 13.42 -5.61 -7.99
CA ALA A 63 13.36 -6.68 -7.01
C ALA A 63 14.36 -7.80 -7.27
N LYS A 64 14.45 -8.29 -8.52
CA LYS A 64 15.39 -9.36 -8.89
C LYS A 64 16.85 -8.92 -8.73
N ARG A 65 17.18 -7.71 -9.14
CA ARG A 65 18.54 -7.17 -9.05
C ARG A 65 18.92 -6.95 -7.58
N LEU A 66 18.03 -6.33 -6.81
CA LEU A 66 18.27 -6.09 -5.39
C LEU A 66 18.52 -7.40 -4.64
N ARG A 67 17.72 -8.43 -4.91
CA ARG A 67 17.91 -9.75 -4.31
C ARG A 67 19.30 -10.35 -4.60
N ILE A 68 19.75 -10.28 -5.85
CA ILE A 68 21.06 -10.80 -6.24
C ILE A 68 22.17 -10.01 -5.55
N TYR A 69 22.11 -8.68 -5.63
CA TYR A 69 23.14 -7.84 -5.04
C TYR A 69 23.21 -7.92 -3.51
N THR A 70 22.08 -8.03 -2.81
CA THR A 70 22.07 -8.21 -1.35
C THR A 70 22.72 -9.54 -0.96
N ALA A 71 22.50 -10.60 -1.73
CA ALA A 71 23.14 -11.90 -1.49
C ALA A 71 24.65 -11.85 -1.73
N MET A 72 25.11 -11.13 -2.76
CA MET A 72 26.54 -10.97 -3.09
C MET A 72 27.29 -10.10 -2.06
N LEU A 73 26.59 -9.24 -1.33
CA LEU A 73 27.14 -8.32 -0.34
C LEU A 73 26.96 -8.89 1.09
N ASP A 74 27.53 -10.06 1.35
CA ASP A 74 27.48 -10.79 2.64
C ASP A 74 26.07 -10.97 3.18
N ASP A 75 25.10 -11.24 2.31
CA ASP A 75 23.70 -11.43 2.68
C ASP A 75 23.11 -10.25 3.45
N ALA A 76 23.23 -9.04 2.91
CA ALA A 76 22.73 -7.83 3.55
C ALA A 76 21.23 -7.93 3.84
N VAL A 77 20.86 -7.93 5.14
CA VAL A 77 19.48 -8.14 5.61
C VAL A 77 18.63 -6.87 5.47
N THR A 78 19.25 -5.69 5.51
CA THR A 78 18.55 -4.40 5.49
C THR A 78 19.07 -3.49 4.39
N ILE A 79 18.21 -2.60 3.90
CA ILE A 79 18.61 -1.58 2.90
C ILE A 79 19.76 -0.70 3.39
N PRO A 80 19.80 -0.20 4.65
CA PRO A 80 20.95 0.53 5.16
C PRO A 80 22.26 -0.27 5.12
N ALA A 81 22.21 -1.57 5.47
CA ALA A 81 23.38 -2.44 5.39
C ALA A 81 23.81 -2.69 3.93
N TYR A 82 22.84 -2.87 3.03
CA TYR A 82 23.10 -2.99 1.60
C TYR A 82 23.82 -1.74 1.05
N LEU A 83 23.30 -0.54 1.35
CA LEU A 83 23.90 0.73 0.91
C LEU A 83 25.33 0.91 1.45
N GLN A 84 25.54 0.61 2.73
CA GLN A 84 26.86 0.68 3.34
C GLN A 84 27.88 -0.19 2.60
N ARG A 85 27.52 -1.46 2.33
CA ARG A 85 28.39 -2.43 1.67
C ARG A 85 28.58 -2.11 0.20
N ARG A 86 27.52 -1.71 -0.48
CA ARG A 86 27.51 -1.35 -1.91
C ARG A 86 28.47 -0.19 -2.22
N PHE A 87 28.48 0.83 -1.36
CA PHE A 87 29.27 2.02 -1.54
C PHE A 87 30.55 2.04 -0.68
N GLN A 88 30.86 0.92 -0.01
CA GLN A 88 32.06 0.76 0.84
C GLN A 88 32.19 1.90 1.87
N ASP A 89 31.09 2.31 2.47
CA ASP A 89 31.05 3.41 3.44
C ASP A 89 31.71 2.99 4.76
N SER A 90 33.00 3.30 4.88
CA SER A 90 33.80 2.99 6.07
C SER A 90 33.40 3.84 7.30
N LYS A 91 32.82 5.00 7.10
CA LYS A 91 32.38 5.93 8.17
C LYS A 91 30.95 5.66 8.66
N VAL A 92 30.27 4.72 8.06
CA VAL A 92 28.87 4.34 8.43
C VAL A 92 27.86 5.48 8.27
N TRP A 93 28.20 6.56 7.60
CA TRP A 93 27.33 7.72 7.41
C TRP A 93 26.11 7.37 6.57
N LEU A 94 26.33 6.72 5.43
CA LEU A 94 25.24 6.34 4.50
C LEU A 94 24.26 5.38 5.16
N LYS A 95 24.77 4.39 5.91
CA LYS A 95 23.95 3.48 6.70
C LYS A 95 23.12 4.20 7.75
N SER A 96 23.73 5.14 8.49
CA SER A 96 23.04 5.86 9.55
C SER A 96 21.95 6.78 9.01
N ILE A 97 22.24 7.55 7.95
CA ILE A 97 21.25 8.41 7.30
C ILE A 97 20.08 7.59 6.77
N ALA A 98 20.37 6.49 6.05
CA ALA A 98 19.33 5.61 5.52
C ALA A 98 18.48 5.00 6.65
N ALA A 99 19.09 4.55 7.74
CA ALA A 99 18.37 3.98 8.89
C ALA A 99 17.47 5.02 9.57
N ILE A 100 17.98 6.23 9.82
CA ILE A 100 17.20 7.33 10.42
C ILE A 100 16.04 7.72 9.52
N SER A 101 16.27 7.86 8.21
CA SER A 101 15.21 8.17 7.24
C SER A 101 14.13 7.10 7.25
N ILE A 102 14.50 5.83 7.19
CA ILE A 102 13.54 4.72 7.25
C ILE A 102 12.74 4.76 8.56
N LEU A 103 13.41 4.90 9.71
CA LEU A 103 12.72 4.97 11.00
C LEU A 103 11.73 6.13 11.07
N LEU A 104 12.13 7.31 10.61
CA LEU A 104 11.27 8.49 10.62
C LEU A 104 10.01 8.28 9.75
N PHE A 105 10.19 7.89 8.49
CA PHE A 105 9.06 7.75 7.57
C PHE A 105 8.15 6.57 7.94
N PHE A 106 8.72 5.44 8.37
CA PHE A 106 7.92 4.30 8.83
C PHE A 106 7.17 4.57 10.14
N LEU A 107 7.67 5.44 11.00
CA LEU A 107 6.92 5.88 12.18
C LEU A 107 5.59 6.55 11.78
N PHE A 108 5.64 7.48 10.82
CA PHE A 108 4.43 8.11 10.28
C PHE A 108 3.53 7.14 9.54
N TYR A 109 4.11 6.23 8.76
CA TYR A 109 3.38 5.20 8.03
C TYR A 109 2.58 4.29 8.96
N VAL A 110 3.22 3.75 10.00
CA VAL A 110 2.58 2.89 11.00
C VAL A 110 1.51 3.67 11.78
N ALA A 111 1.81 4.90 12.20
CA ALA A 111 0.85 5.75 12.90
C ALA A 111 -0.41 5.99 12.05
N SER A 112 -0.25 6.29 10.75
CA SER A 112 -1.38 6.48 9.85
C SER A 112 -2.24 5.22 9.70
N GLY A 113 -1.61 4.04 9.63
CA GLY A 113 -2.32 2.76 9.58
C GLY A 113 -3.12 2.47 10.85
N LEU A 114 -2.54 2.75 12.03
CA LEU A 114 -3.22 2.59 13.32
C LEU A 114 -4.40 3.56 13.46
N ILE A 115 -4.25 4.81 13.01
CA ILE A 115 -5.34 5.81 13.01
C ILE A 115 -6.48 5.34 12.10
N ALA A 116 -6.16 4.90 10.88
CA ALA A 116 -7.16 4.40 9.94
C ALA A 116 -7.89 3.16 10.47
N GLY A 117 -7.14 2.20 11.01
CA GLY A 117 -7.69 1.01 11.66
C GLY A 117 -8.60 1.35 12.84
N GLY A 118 -8.13 2.22 13.74
CA GLY A 118 -8.93 2.67 14.89
C GLY A 118 -10.25 3.33 14.47
N LYS A 119 -10.22 4.21 13.46
CA LYS A 119 -11.43 4.82 12.88
C LYS A 119 -12.38 3.80 12.26
N LEU A 120 -11.83 2.85 11.50
CA LEU A 120 -12.63 1.79 10.89
C LEU A 120 -13.36 0.97 11.93
N PHE A 121 -12.67 0.50 12.97
CA PHE A 121 -13.27 -0.28 14.05
C PHE A 121 -14.30 0.52 14.86
N ASN A 122 -14.05 1.81 15.05
CA ASN A 122 -15.02 2.69 15.71
C ASN A 122 -16.30 2.82 14.88
N VAL A 123 -16.19 3.06 13.58
CA VAL A 123 -17.37 3.26 12.70
C VAL A 123 -18.13 1.96 12.47
N VAL A 124 -17.43 0.84 12.25
CA VAL A 124 -18.06 -0.45 11.88
C VAL A 124 -18.60 -1.20 13.10
N PHE A 125 -17.87 -1.21 14.18
CA PHE A 125 -18.21 -2.00 15.38
C PHE A 125 -18.64 -1.17 16.59
N GLY A 126 -18.62 0.16 16.48
CA GLY A 126 -18.97 1.06 17.59
C GLY A 126 -17.98 1.01 18.76
N LEU A 127 -16.78 0.47 18.55
CA LEU A 127 -15.74 0.42 19.57
C LEU A 127 -15.18 1.81 19.87
N ASP A 128 -14.82 2.06 21.13
CA ASP A 128 -14.04 3.26 21.44
C ASP A 128 -12.75 3.30 20.63
N TYR A 129 -12.45 4.46 20.06
CA TYR A 129 -11.30 4.63 19.17
C TYR A 129 -9.97 4.24 19.84
N TYR A 130 -9.74 4.67 21.08
CA TYR A 130 -8.48 4.39 21.78
C TYR A 130 -8.36 2.92 22.14
N ILE A 131 -9.47 2.28 22.53
CA ILE A 131 -9.52 0.84 22.79
C ILE A 131 -9.20 0.07 21.51
N ALA A 132 -9.80 0.45 20.37
CA ALA A 132 -9.55 -0.20 19.09
C ALA A 132 -8.08 -0.10 18.66
N VAL A 133 -7.48 1.09 18.77
CA VAL A 133 -6.04 1.29 18.47
C VAL A 133 -5.17 0.47 19.42
N PHE A 134 -5.45 0.50 20.72
CA PHE A 134 -4.63 -0.20 21.72
C PHE A 134 -4.65 -1.72 21.53
N VAL A 135 -5.84 -2.29 21.32
CA VAL A 135 -5.99 -3.73 21.03
C VAL A 135 -5.29 -4.10 19.74
N GLY A 136 -5.44 -3.28 18.69
CA GLY A 136 -4.74 -3.48 17.41
C GLY A 136 -3.22 -3.51 17.56
N VAL A 137 -2.65 -2.54 18.30
CA VAL A 137 -1.20 -2.49 18.57
C VAL A 137 -0.73 -3.74 19.32
N ILE A 138 -1.44 -4.15 20.38
CA ILE A 138 -1.06 -5.34 21.16
C ILE A 138 -1.08 -6.60 20.29
N LEU A 139 -2.12 -6.79 19.50
CA LEU A 139 -2.23 -7.96 18.63
C LEU A 139 -1.11 -7.99 17.58
N ILE A 140 -0.81 -6.86 16.94
CA ILE A 140 0.27 -6.75 15.95
C ILE A 140 1.62 -7.04 16.60
N LEU A 141 1.90 -6.44 17.75
CA LEU A 141 3.15 -6.68 18.48
C LEU A 141 3.30 -8.14 18.88
N PHE A 142 2.22 -8.75 19.38
CA PHE A 142 2.24 -10.13 19.83
C PHE A 142 2.64 -11.08 18.70
N TYR A 143 1.91 -11.10 17.58
CA TYR A 143 2.24 -12.05 16.49
C TYR A 143 3.56 -11.72 15.80
N THR A 144 3.93 -10.43 15.71
CA THR A 144 5.20 -10.02 15.09
C THR A 144 6.41 -10.42 15.94
N LEU A 145 6.35 -10.21 17.27
CA LEU A 145 7.45 -10.56 18.17
C LEU A 145 7.70 -12.07 18.22
N PHE A 146 6.64 -12.87 18.27
CA PHE A 146 6.78 -14.33 18.39
C PHE A 146 7.01 -15.03 17.05
N GLY A 147 6.41 -14.53 15.96
CA GLY A 147 6.44 -15.21 14.68
C GLY A 147 7.36 -14.61 13.63
N GLY A 148 7.86 -13.39 13.85
CA GLY A 148 8.75 -12.69 12.94
C GLY A 148 8.15 -12.51 11.54
N PHE A 149 9.02 -12.35 10.55
CA PHE A 149 8.64 -12.09 9.15
C PHE A 149 7.76 -13.18 8.54
N LEU A 150 7.98 -14.45 8.91
CA LEU A 150 7.19 -15.57 8.36
C LEU A 150 5.72 -15.50 8.80
N ALA A 151 5.47 -15.22 10.09
CA ALA A 151 4.12 -15.08 10.60
C ALA A 151 3.41 -13.86 10.00
N VAL A 152 4.11 -12.73 9.88
CA VAL A 152 3.58 -11.54 9.19
C VAL A 152 3.19 -11.88 7.76
N SER A 153 4.07 -12.53 6.99
CA SER A 153 3.79 -12.87 5.60
C SER A 153 2.58 -13.81 5.44
N TRP A 154 2.36 -14.74 6.35
CA TRP A 154 1.18 -15.61 6.29
C TRP A 154 -0.11 -14.92 6.73
N THR A 155 -0.05 -14.03 7.73
CA THR A 155 -1.21 -13.17 8.08
C THR A 155 -1.54 -12.23 6.92
N ASP A 156 -0.54 -11.68 6.25
CA ASP A 156 -0.72 -10.85 5.06
C ASP A 156 -1.40 -11.60 3.91
N VAL A 157 -1.05 -12.88 3.68
CA VAL A 157 -1.72 -13.70 2.66
C VAL A 157 -3.20 -13.86 2.95
N PHE A 158 -3.55 -14.16 4.21
CA PHE A 158 -4.94 -14.29 4.61
C PHE A 158 -5.69 -12.96 4.47
N GLN A 159 -5.16 -11.90 5.04
CA GLN A 159 -5.76 -10.57 5.02
C GLN A 159 -5.79 -9.98 3.61
N GLY A 160 -4.70 -10.11 2.83
CA GLY A 160 -4.63 -9.66 1.44
C GLY A 160 -5.63 -10.38 0.53
N THR A 161 -5.86 -11.68 0.76
CA THR A 161 -6.90 -12.43 0.03
C THR A 161 -8.29 -11.92 0.38
N LEU A 162 -8.59 -11.66 1.67
CA LEU A 162 -9.86 -11.06 2.09
C LEU A 162 -10.05 -9.67 1.48
N MET A 163 -9.01 -8.84 1.47
CA MET A 163 -9.05 -7.52 0.84
C MET A 163 -9.34 -7.62 -0.66
N LEU A 164 -8.69 -8.54 -1.37
CA LEU A 164 -8.94 -8.75 -2.80
C LEU A 164 -10.39 -9.16 -3.07
N ILE A 165 -10.93 -10.09 -2.27
CA ILE A 165 -12.33 -10.52 -2.37
C ILE A 165 -13.27 -9.32 -2.12
N ALA A 166 -13.00 -8.51 -1.09
CA ALA A 166 -13.82 -7.35 -0.77
C ALA A 166 -13.77 -6.28 -1.87
N LEU A 167 -12.57 -5.98 -2.41
CA LEU A 167 -12.38 -5.03 -3.50
C LEU A 167 -13.13 -5.40 -4.78
N VAL A 168 -13.34 -6.70 -5.03
CA VAL A 168 -14.12 -7.17 -6.17
C VAL A 168 -15.61 -7.28 -5.82
N ALA A 169 -15.94 -7.84 -4.66
CA ALA A 169 -17.33 -8.12 -4.28
C ALA A 169 -18.13 -6.83 -3.99
N VAL A 170 -17.53 -5.86 -3.28
CA VAL A 170 -18.25 -4.64 -2.87
C VAL A 170 -18.74 -3.83 -4.08
N PRO A 171 -17.91 -3.48 -5.08
CA PRO A 171 -18.39 -2.78 -6.27
C PRO A 171 -19.48 -3.55 -7.02
N ILE A 172 -19.34 -4.87 -7.16
CA ILE A 172 -20.34 -5.71 -7.84
C ILE A 172 -21.68 -5.68 -7.08
N LEU A 173 -21.65 -5.85 -5.77
CA LEU A 173 -22.87 -5.84 -4.95
C LEU A 173 -23.53 -4.47 -4.93
N VAL A 174 -22.75 -3.41 -4.77
CA VAL A 174 -23.28 -2.03 -4.75
C VAL A 174 -23.89 -1.67 -6.10
N THR A 175 -23.18 -1.89 -7.21
CA THR A 175 -23.69 -1.60 -8.54
C THR A 175 -24.92 -2.43 -8.89
N SER A 176 -24.98 -3.71 -8.50
CA SER A 176 -26.15 -4.56 -8.74
C SER A 176 -27.37 -4.06 -7.96
N ASN A 177 -27.20 -3.61 -6.71
CA ASN A 177 -28.28 -3.05 -5.90
C ASN A 177 -28.79 -1.69 -6.40
N LEU A 178 -27.94 -0.93 -7.08
CA LEU A 178 -28.27 0.37 -7.69
C LEU A 178 -28.83 0.26 -9.12
N GLY A 179 -29.18 -0.95 -9.59
CA GLY A 179 -29.73 -1.14 -10.92
C GLY A 179 -28.70 -1.42 -12.02
N GLY A 180 -27.44 -1.68 -11.65
CA GLY A 180 -26.36 -2.03 -12.57
C GLY A 180 -25.46 -0.87 -12.95
N VAL A 181 -24.38 -1.18 -13.68
CA VAL A 181 -23.32 -0.21 -14.03
C VAL A 181 -23.89 0.99 -14.81
N LEU A 182 -24.83 0.75 -15.72
CA LEU A 182 -25.41 1.83 -16.53
C LEU A 182 -26.27 2.79 -15.70
N ALA A 183 -27.02 2.26 -14.70
CA ALA A 183 -27.81 3.10 -13.80
C ALA A 183 -26.89 3.97 -12.94
N VAL A 184 -25.84 3.38 -12.38
CA VAL A 184 -24.84 4.15 -11.59
C VAL A 184 -24.15 5.23 -12.44
N ALA A 185 -23.78 4.89 -13.68
CA ALA A 185 -23.18 5.87 -14.59
C ALA A 185 -24.16 7.02 -14.91
N ALA A 186 -25.44 6.71 -15.12
CA ALA A 186 -26.46 7.74 -15.37
C ALA A 186 -26.68 8.63 -14.15
N ASP A 187 -26.66 8.08 -12.92
CA ASP A 187 -26.80 8.85 -11.69
C ASP A 187 -25.58 9.79 -11.47
N ILE A 188 -24.37 9.32 -11.80
CA ILE A 188 -23.17 10.15 -11.74
C ILE A 188 -23.25 11.25 -12.79
N ASP A 189 -23.62 10.92 -14.04
CA ASP A 189 -23.77 11.87 -15.14
C ASP A 189 -24.79 12.95 -14.82
N ALA A 190 -25.92 12.58 -14.20
CA ALA A 190 -26.95 13.51 -13.77
C ALA A 190 -26.48 14.44 -12.62
N THR A 191 -25.51 13.99 -11.81
CA THR A 191 -24.95 14.77 -10.71
C THR A 191 -23.84 15.69 -11.19
N ASN A 192 -22.86 15.14 -11.90
CA ASN A 192 -21.77 15.86 -12.53
C ASN A 192 -21.12 14.98 -13.61
N PRO A 193 -21.39 15.26 -14.91
CA PRO A 193 -20.84 14.46 -16.02
C PRO A 193 -19.31 14.45 -16.08
N GLU A 194 -18.65 15.48 -15.56
CA GLU A 194 -17.19 15.56 -15.56
C GLU A 194 -16.53 14.49 -14.68
N LEU A 195 -17.24 13.95 -13.69
CA LEU A 195 -16.74 12.85 -12.87
C LEU A 195 -16.56 11.53 -13.65
N LEU A 196 -17.16 11.42 -14.84
CA LEU A 196 -16.98 10.28 -15.74
C LEU A 196 -15.87 10.51 -16.77
N ASN A 197 -15.19 11.65 -16.75
CA ASN A 197 -14.10 12.00 -17.65
C ASN A 197 -12.76 11.93 -16.90
N MET A 198 -11.83 11.12 -17.36
CA MET A 198 -10.50 11.00 -16.73
C MET A 198 -9.51 12.08 -17.17
N PHE A 199 -9.89 12.97 -18.10
CA PHE A 199 -9.02 14.03 -18.65
C PHE A 199 -9.41 15.42 -18.19
N THR A 200 -10.49 15.58 -17.44
CA THR A 200 -10.94 16.82 -16.83
C THR A 200 -11.01 16.68 -15.31
N ASP A 201 -10.90 17.79 -14.61
CA ASP A 201 -11.21 17.82 -13.18
C ASP A 201 -12.74 17.88 -12.97
N ALA A 202 -13.19 17.87 -11.70
CA ALA A 202 -14.61 17.94 -11.36
C ALA A 202 -15.28 19.27 -11.73
N ALA A 203 -14.51 20.30 -12.10
CA ALA A 203 -15.02 21.60 -12.59
C ALA A 203 -15.10 21.65 -14.13
N GLY A 204 -14.65 20.60 -14.82
CA GLY A 204 -14.64 20.53 -16.29
C GLY A 204 -13.39 21.14 -16.94
N GLU A 205 -12.39 21.53 -16.14
CA GLU A 205 -11.16 22.08 -16.68
C GLU A 205 -10.24 20.93 -17.12
N PRO A 206 -9.60 21.01 -18.33
CA PRO A 206 -8.70 19.98 -18.82
C PRO A 206 -7.51 19.79 -17.88
N LEU A 207 -7.22 18.53 -17.53
CA LEU A 207 -6.04 18.21 -16.73
C LEU A 207 -4.76 18.53 -17.51
N GLY A 208 -3.89 19.34 -16.90
CA GLY A 208 -2.57 19.60 -17.43
C GLY A 208 -1.72 18.31 -17.43
N TRP A 209 -0.80 18.19 -18.39
CA TRP A 209 0.09 17.03 -18.47
C TRP A 209 0.91 16.81 -17.17
N LEU A 210 1.28 17.89 -16.47
CA LEU A 210 1.99 17.80 -15.17
C LEU A 210 1.11 17.18 -14.09
N THR A 211 -0.18 17.45 -14.09
CA THR A 211 -1.14 16.86 -13.16
C THR A 211 -1.23 15.36 -13.41
N ILE A 212 -1.40 14.95 -14.68
CA ILE A 212 -1.45 13.52 -15.06
C ILE A 212 -0.17 12.80 -14.67
N VAL A 213 1.00 13.38 -14.97
CA VAL A 213 2.30 12.81 -14.58
C VAL A 213 2.44 12.75 -13.04
N GLY A 214 1.96 13.77 -12.33
CA GLY A 214 1.94 13.80 -10.87
C GLY A 214 1.08 12.68 -10.28
N LEU A 215 -0.11 12.44 -10.84
CA LEU A 215 -1.00 11.34 -10.43
C LEU A 215 -0.40 9.96 -10.75
N LEU A 216 0.19 9.80 -11.94
CA LEU A 216 0.93 8.59 -12.30
C LEU A 216 2.13 8.35 -11.37
N GLY A 217 2.78 9.42 -10.91
CA GLY A 217 3.95 9.38 -10.04
C GLY A 217 3.72 8.70 -8.68
N TRP A 218 2.47 8.51 -8.27
CA TRP A 218 2.16 7.75 -7.06
C TRP A 218 2.62 6.28 -7.12
N GLY A 219 2.89 5.76 -8.31
CA GLY A 219 3.37 4.38 -8.51
C GLY A 219 4.90 4.23 -8.54
N PHE A 220 5.64 5.33 -8.52
CA PHE A 220 7.11 5.38 -8.66
C PHE A 220 7.73 6.12 -7.49
#